data_ec0e7c166f0c2d397e3bb158e5065a6a
#
_entry.id   ec0e7c166f0c2d397e3bb158e5065a6a
#
_cell.length_a   1.000
_cell.length_b   1.000
_cell.length_c   1.000
_cell.angle_alpha   90.00
_cell.angle_beta   90.00
_cell.angle_gamma   90.00
#
_symmetry.space_group_name_H-M   'P 1'
#
loop_
_entity.id
_entity.type
_entity.pdbx_description
1 polymer ?
#
loop_
_entity_poly.entity_id
_entity_poly.type
_entity_poly.pdbx_seq_one_letter_code
_entity_poly.pdbx_strand_id
1 'polypeptide(L)'
;MKICIVGLDDYPQLAQLKDAKYVGGESVQHVLLARAWRDLGHDVSMIVHDYGQGRDTTVGGIRAVAPYSRDEGIPVLRFAHPRLTGMIGAMREIDADVYYQSPAGAATGITAWFCRRYGKRFIMRVASDLACIPGKQLIRYWRDRKIYEYGVRNADLIVAQSEQQRTLLRQNYGVKSEVLDMAVEMPSGPQPAKDIDVLWVANLRPVKRPEIVLELARRLPNVRFTLAGGALPGAEDYYRTVLDAASAIPNVICPGAVPYTDVGAMFSRAKLFLNTSEIEGFPNTFLQAWVRAVPVVAFFDPDSLIKQRQLGHAVTDLDDMVRAIERLLADDAERERIGERARAYAIAQFGANHIASRYLDMLSARDGAQVLNYGTSG
;
A
#
# COMPACT_ATOMS: atom_id res chain seq x y z
N MET A 1 14.86 -1.50 -19.62
CA MET A 1 15.21 -2.76 -18.95
C MET A 1 13.95 -3.60 -18.76
N LYS A 2 14.10 -4.90 -18.50
CA LYS A 2 12.99 -5.78 -18.17
C LYS A 2 12.81 -5.86 -16.65
N ILE A 3 11.62 -5.59 -16.15
CA ILE A 3 11.29 -5.60 -14.72
C ILE A 3 10.16 -6.59 -14.48
N CYS A 4 10.31 -7.44 -13.46
CA CYS A 4 9.28 -8.41 -13.08
C CYS A 4 8.84 -8.19 -11.63
N ILE A 5 7.56 -7.98 -11.40
CA ILE A 5 6.96 -7.96 -10.06
C ILE A 5 6.45 -9.37 -9.71
N VAL A 6 6.87 -9.88 -8.56
CA VAL A 6 6.37 -11.16 -8.03
C VAL A 6 5.28 -10.85 -7.00
N GLY A 7 4.04 -10.81 -7.49
CA GLY A 7 2.86 -10.46 -6.69
C GLY A 7 1.71 -11.42 -6.98
N LEU A 8 1.75 -12.58 -6.32
CA LEU A 8 0.88 -13.71 -6.64
C LEU A 8 -0.62 -13.39 -6.56
N ASP A 9 -1.03 -12.49 -5.68
CA ASP A 9 -2.44 -12.12 -5.47
C ASP A 9 -2.84 -10.80 -6.19
N ASP A 10 -2.03 -10.32 -7.15
CA ASP A 10 -2.19 -8.97 -7.74
C ASP A 10 -3.08 -8.91 -8.98
N TYR A 11 -3.35 -10.05 -9.62
CA TYR A 11 -4.11 -10.06 -10.88
C TYR A 11 -5.49 -9.38 -10.79
N PRO A 12 -6.28 -9.58 -9.72
CA PRO A 12 -7.57 -8.91 -9.58
C PRO A 12 -7.46 -7.38 -9.59
N GLN A 13 -6.40 -6.82 -9.00
CA GLN A 13 -6.12 -5.38 -9.00
C GLN A 13 -5.60 -4.91 -10.36
N LEU A 14 -4.72 -5.68 -10.99
CA LEU A 14 -4.18 -5.36 -12.32
C LEU A 14 -5.30 -5.30 -13.37
N ALA A 15 -6.18 -6.31 -13.37
CA ALA A 15 -7.29 -6.47 -14.30
C ALA A 15 -8.56 -5.71 -13.87
N GLN A 16 -8.57 -5.04 -12.71
CA GLN A 16 -9.71 -4.30 -12.16
C GLN A 16 -10.99 -5.16 -12.07
N LEU A 17 -10.85 -6.40 -11.58
CA LEU A 17 -11.98 -7.32 -11.44
C LEU A 17 -12.98 -6.79 -10.41
N LYS A 18 -14.24 -6.59 -10.83
CA LYS A 18 -15.33 -6.04 -9.97
C LYS A 18 -15.68 -6.94 -8.79
N ASP A 19 -15.52 -8.24 -8.95
CA ASP A 19 -15.87 -9.24 -7.93
C ASP A 19 -14.73 -9.57 -6.96
N ALA A 20 -13.63 -8.82 -7.01
CA ALA A 20 -12.53 -8.98 -6.07
C ALA A 20 -12.98 -8.59 -4.65
N LYS A 21 -13.33 -9.59 -3.84
CA LYS A 21 -13.84 -9.41 -2.46
C LYS A 21 -12.84 -8.68 -1.53
N TYR A 22 -11.56 -8.69 -1.87
CA TYR A 22 -10.51 -8.06 -1.09
C TYR A 22 -9.35 -7.64 -1.99
N VAL A 23 -8.94 -6.38 -1.87
CA VAL A 23 -7.73 -5.84 -2.49
C VAL A 23 -6.77 -5.42 -1.38
N GLY A 24 -5.62 -6.06 -1.32
CA GLY A 24 -4.56 -5.71 -0.37
C GLY A 24 -3.87 -4.40 -0.75
N GLY A 25 -3.44 -3.61 0.23
CA GLY A 25 -2.68 -2.39 -0.02
C GLY A 25 -1.40 -2.63 -0.83
N GLU A 26 -0.75 -3.78 -0.64
CA GLU A 26 0.45 -4.16 -1.40
C GLU A 26 0.14 -4.42 -2.88
N SER A 27 -0.98 -5.08 -3.20
CA SER A 27 -1.40 -5.31 -4.59
C SER A 27 -1.63 -3.99 -5.33
N VAL A 28 -2.17 -2.99 -4.65
CA VAL A 28 -2.31 -1.63 -5.18
C VAL A 28 -0.94 -1.03 -5.49
N GLN A 29 0.01 -1.12 -4.56
CA GLN A 29 1.36 -0.59 -4.75
C GLN A 29 2.09 -1.29 -5.91
N HIS A 30 1.96 -2.62 -6.02
CA HIS A 30 2.55 -3.39 -7.13
C HIS A 30 2.03 -2.92 -8.48
N VAL A 31 0.70 -2.76 -8.60
CA VAL A 31 0.09 -2.32 -9.87
C VAL A 31 0.44 -0.87 -10.20
N LEU A 32 0.51 0.02 -9.20
CA LEU A 32 0.96 1.40 -9.40
C LEU A 32 2.41 1.46 -9.90
N LEU A 33 3.31 0.70 -9.28
CA LEU A 33 4.70 0.62 -9.71
C LEU A 33 4.84 -0.03 -11.09
N ALA A 34 4.09 -1.10 -11.37
CA ALA A 34 4.10 -1.75 -12.68
C ALA A 34 3.71 -0.78 -13.80
N ARG A 35 2.63 -0.02 -13.60
CA ARG A 35 2.18 1.00 -14.55
C ARG A 35 3.20 2.12 -14.68
N ALA A 36 3.75 2.60 -13.57
CA ALA A 36 4.74 3.67 -13.58
C ALA A 36 6.02 3.25 -14.30
N TRP A 37 6.57 2.06 -14.05
CA TRP A 37 7.74 1.56 -14.78
C TRP A 37 7.46 1.37 -16.28
N ARG A 38 6.27 0.86 -16.65
CA ARG A 38 5.85 0.80 -18.06
C ARG A 38 5.81 2.19 -18.70
N ASP A 39 5.23 3.18 -18.02
CA ASP A 39 5.10 4.55 -18.51
C ASP A 39 6.46 5.27 -18.62
N LEU A 40 7.45 4.83 -17.84
CA LEU A 40 8.85 5.22 -17.93
C LEU A 40 9.61 4.47 -19.04
N GLY A 41 8.93 3.63 -19.85
CA GLY A 41 9.51 2.95 -21.01
C GLY A 41 10.21 1.62 -20.68
N HIS A 42 9.92 1.00 -19.52
CA HIS A 42 10.44 -0.32 -19.19
C HIS A 42 9.49 -1.43 -19.67
N ASP A 43 10.04 -2.60 -19.97
CA ASP A 43 9.29 -3.83 -20.26
C ASP A 43 8.90 -4.48 -18.91
N VAL A 44 7.59 -4.46 -18.58
CA VAL A 44 7.11 -4.86 -17.26
C VAL A 44 6.27 -6.12 -17.36
N SER A 45 6.63 -7.10 -16.52
CA SER A 45 5.87 -8.33 -16.32
C SER A 45 5.49 -8.52 -14.87
N MET A 46 4.43 -9.28 -14.60
CA MET A 46 4.01 -9.68 -13.26
C MET A 46 3.85 -11.19 -13.19
N ILE A 47 4.33 -11.82 -12.11
CA ILE A 47 4.03 -13.22 -11.78
C ILE A 47 2.86 -13.21 -10.81
N VAL A 48 1.75 -13.80 -11.21
CA VAL A 48 0.47 -13.80 -10.51
C VAL A 48 -0.11 -15.21 -10.38
N HIS A 49 -1.10 -15.43 -9.53
CA HIS A 49 -1.90 -16.65 -9.59
C HIS A 49 -2.85 -16.64 -10.81
N ASP A 50 -3.24 -17.84 -11.26
CA ASP A 50 -4.33 -17.99 -12.22
C ASP A 50 -5.69 -17.81 -11.49
N TYR A 51 -6.41 -16.77 -11.90
CA TYR A 51 -7.78 -16.48 -11.48
C TYR A 51 -8.80 -16.80 -12.57
N GLY A 52 -8.42 -17.61 -13.57
CA GLY A 52 -9.23 -17.93 -14.75
C GLY A 52 -8.82 -17.18 -16.03
N GLN A 53 -7.76 -16.34 -15.95
CA GLN A 53 -7.22 -15.63 -17.12
C GLN A 53 -6.32 -16.48 -18.00
N GLY A 54 -5.95 -17.68 -17.55
CA GLY A 54 -4.97 -18.53 -18.20
C GLY A 54 -3.54 -18.16 -17.86
N ARG A 55 -2.59 -18.92 -18.44
CA ARG A 55 -1.16 -18.87 -18.06
C ARG A 55 -0.46 -17.56 -18.42
N ASP A 56 -0.79 -16.96 -19.55
CA ASP A 56 -0.11 -15.77 -20.09
C ASP A 56 -1.13 -14.82 -20.67
N THR A 57 -1.19 -13.61 -20.14
CA THR A 57 -2.12 -12.58 -20.59
C THR A 57 -1.46 -11.21 -20.48
N THR A 58 -2.00 -10.22 -21.20
CA THR A 58 -1.51 -8.85 -21.14
C THR A 58 -2.65 -7.91 -20.75
N VAL A 59 -2.43 -7.12 -19.71
CA VAL A 59 -3.39 -6.13 -19.22
C VAL A 59 -2.73 -4.76 -19.21
N GLY A 60 -3.27 -3.82 -19.98
CA GLY A 60 -2.75 -2.45 -20.04
C GLY A 60 -1.26 -2.37 -20.39
N GLY A 61 -0.75 -3.26 -21.27
CA GLY A 61 0.66 -3.29 -21.65
C GLY A 61 1.59 -3.97 -20.64
N ILE A 62 1.07 -4.59 -19.59
CA ILE A 62 1.83 -5.37 -18.60
C ILE A 62 1.54 -6.84 -18.81
N ARG A 63 2.58 -7.66 -19.04
CA ARG A 63 2.45 -9.10 -19.19
C ARG A 63 2.25 -9.76 -17.84
N ALA A 64 1.17 -10.53 -17.64
CA ALA A 64 0.88 -11.29 -16.43
C ALA A 64 1.05 -12.80 -16.72
N VAL A 65 2.01 -13.42 -16.04
CA VAL A 65 2.31 -14.85 -16.14
C VAL A 65 1.83 -15.58 -14.90
N ALA A 66 0.94 -16.55 -15.10
CA ALA A 66 0.34 -17.34 -14.02
C ALA A 66 0.88 -18.78 -14.07
N PRO A 67 1.94 -19.10 -13.30
CA PRO A 67 2.54 -20.42 -13.34
C PRO A 67 1.68 -21.53 -12.71
N TYR A 68 0.72 -21.17 -11.86
CA TYR A 68 -0.20 -22.08 -11.17
C TYR A 68 -1.40 -21.32 -10.58
N SER A 69 -2.48 -22.05 -10.29
CA SER A 69 -3.63 -21.53 -9.55
C SER A 69 -3.42 -21.63 -8.04
N ARG A 70 -4.10 -20.78 -7.26
CA ARG A 70 -3.91 -20.67 -5.81
C ARG A 70 -4.05 -22.01 -5.07
N ASP A 71 -5.04 -22.85 -5.48
CA ASP A 71 -5.37 -24.11 -4.82
C ASP A 71 -4.80 -25.34 -5.55
N GLU A 72 -3.99 -25.11 -6.60
CA GLU A 72 -3.40 -26.19 -7.40
C GLU A 72 -2.36 -27.00 -6.61
N GLY A 73 -2.32 -28.29 -6.90
CA GLY A 73 -1.36 -29.24 -6.35
C GLY A 73 -1.82 -29.99 -5.13
N ILE A 74 -1.15 -31.13 -4.87
CA ILE A 74 -1.46 -32.03 -3.75
C ILE A 74 -0.97 -31.40 -2.44
N PRO A 75 -1.81 -31.32 -1.38
CA PRO A 75 -1.37 -30.90 -0.06
C PRO A 75 -0.05 -31.60 0.33
N VAL A 76 0.87 -30.92 0.99
CA VAL A 76 2.24 -31.35 1.32
C VAL A 76 3.21 -31.22 0.14
N LEU A 77 2.91 -31.67 -1.07
CA LEU A 77 3.80 -31.62 -2.24
C LEU A 77 3.70 -30.28 -3.00
N ARG A 78 2.57 -29.60 -2.90
CA ARG A 78 2.28 -28.37 -3.66
C ARG A 78 3.30 -27.24 -3.47
N PHE A 79 4.07 -27.27 -2.39
CA PHE A 79 5.14 -26.29 -2.21
C PHE A 79 6.29 -26.54 -3.22
N ALA A 80 6.69 -27.80 -3.42
CA ALA A 80 7.72 -28.14 -4.38
C ALA A 80 7.18 -28.03 -5.82
N HIS A 81 6.03 -28.65 -6.07
CA HIS A 81 5.33 -28.59 -7.36
C HIS A 81 3.81 -28.43 -7.11
N PRO A 82 3.15 -27.41 -7.70
CA PRO A 82 3.66 -26.52 -8.75
C PRO A 82 4.34 -25.21 -8.25
N ARG A 83 4.28 -24.89 -6.93
CA ARG A 83 4.63 -23.53 -6.47
C ARG A 83 6.08 -23.14 -6.74
N LEU A 84 7.06 -23.88 -6.19
CA LEU A 84 8.47 -23.58 -6.39
C LEU A 84 8.89 -23.72 -7.85
N THR A 85 8.57 -24.88 -8.45
CA THR A 85 8.96 -25.16 -9.85
C THR A 85 8.27 -24.22 -10.83
N GLY A 86 6.99 -23.88 -10.62
CA GLY A 86 6.23 -22.95 -11.45
C GLY A 86 6.80 -21.55 -11.37
N MET A 87 7.08 -21.04 -10.15
CA MET A 87 7.72 -19.73 -9.99
C MET A 87 9.07 -19.63 -10.69
N ILE A 88 9.95 -20.63 -10.49
CA ILE A 88 11.25 -20.66 -11.18
C ILE A 88 11.08 -20.72 -12.69
N GLY A 89 10.11 -21.52 -13.18
CA GLY A 89 9.78 -21.60 -14.60
C GLY A 89 9.35 -20.27 -15.18
N ALA A 90 8.41 -19.57 -14.50
CA ALA A 90 7.94 -18.26 -14.91
C ALA A 90 9.06 -17.20 -14.89
N MET A 91 9.90 -17.19 -13.85
CA MET A 91 11.06 -16.28 -13.79
C MET A 91 12.05 -16.53 -14.93
N ARG A 92 12.33 -17.80 -15.30
CA ARG A 92 13.18 -18.13 -16.45
C ARG A 92 12.56 -17.70 -17.77
N GLU A 93 11.26 -17.87 -17.93
CA GLU A 93 10.53 -17.51 -19.14
C GLU A 93 10.52 -16.00 -19.35
N ILE A 94 10.26 -15.21 -18.30
CA ILE A 94 10.26 -13.75 -18.31
C ILE A 94 11.67 -13.20 -18.53
N ASP A 95 12.67 -13.83 -17.91
CA ASP A 95 14.07 -13.44 -17.96
C ASP A 95 14.29 -11.93 -17.74
N ALA A 96 13.70 -11.40 -16.65
CA ALA A 96 13.83 -10.00 -16.30
C ALA A 96 15.24 -9.65 -15.79
N ASP A 97 15.66 -8.39 -15.93
CA ASP A 97 16.89 -7.86 -15.36
C ASP A 97 16.76 -7.63 -13.86
N VAL A 98 15.57 -7.15 -13.46
CA VAL A 98 15.23 -6.79 -12.08
C VAL A 98 13.94 -7.50 -11.67
N TYR A 99 13.97 -8.11 -10.50
CA TYR A 99 12.80 -8.69 -9.83
C TYR A 99 12.45 -7.88 -8.60
N TYR A 100 11.18 -7.52 -8.46
CA TYR A 100 10.63 -6.83 -7.31
C TYR A 100 9.64 -7.73 -6.57
N GLN A 101 9.69 -7.76 -5.23
CA GLN A 101 8.77 -8.56 -4.43
C GLN A 101 8.44 -7.90 -3.08
N SER A 102 7.18 -7.95 -2.69
CA SER A 102 6.55 -7.65 -1.42
C SER A 102 5.20 -8.41 -1.43
N PRO A 103 4.58 -8.79 -0.33
CA PRO A 103 4.96 -8.75 1.09
C PRO A 103 5.79 -9.98 1.54
N ALA A 104 5.98 -10.11 2.86
CA ALA A 104 6.76 -11.21 3.45
C ALA A 104 6.15 -12.59 3.19
N GLY A 105 6.93 -13.49 2.64
CA GLY A 105 6.53 -14.86 2.32
C GLY A 105 7.65 -15.71 1.72
N ALA A 106 7.35 -16.96 1.38
CA ALA A 106 8.32 -17.84 0.72
C ALA A 106 8.77 -17.28 -0.65
N ALA A 107 7.90 -16.52 -1.33
CA ALA A 107 8.22 -15.87 -2.60
C ALA A 107 9.48 -14.99 -2.50
N THR A 108 9.67 -14.27 -1.38
CA THR A 108 10.86 -13.44 -1.13
C THR A 108 12.16 -14.24 -1.25
N GLY A 109 12.25 -15.39 -0.56
CA GLY A 109 13.46 -16.19 -0.59
C GLY A 109 13.65 -16.94 -1.90
N ILE A 110 12.58 -17.37 -2.55
CA ILE A 110 12.63 -18.01 -3.86
C ILE A 110 13.17 -17.02 -4.90
N THR A 111 12.67 -15.78 -4.89
CA THR A 111 13.12 -14.71 -5.79
C THR A 111 14.58 -14.37 -5.54
N ALA A 112 14.99 -14.20 -4.28
CA ALA A 112 16.39 -13.96 -3.93
C ALA A 112 17.34 -15.09 -4.40
N TRP A 113 16.94 -16.35 -4.19
CA TRP A 113 17.71 -17.50 -4.67
C TRP A 113 17.85 -17.51 -6.19
N PHE A 114 16.74 -17.27 -6.90
CA PHE A 114 16.73 -17.20 -8.36
C PHE A 114 17.65 -16.10 -8.87
N CYS A 115 17.52 -14.88 -8.35
CA CYS A 115 18.31 -13.74 -8.79
C CYS A 115 19.81 -13.98 -8.58
N ARG A 116 20.21 -14.50 -7.42
CA ARG A 116 21.62 -14.87 -7.16
C ARG A 116 22.12 -15.95 -8.11
N ARG A 117 21.29 -16.96 -8.40
CA ARG A 117 21.70 -18.09 -9.26
C ARG A 117 21.86 -17.71 -10.72
N TYR A 118 21.08 -16.73 -11.19
CA TYR A 118 21.04 -16.35 -12.61
C TYR A 118 21.59 -14.94 -12.87
N GLY A 119 22.25 -14.31 -11.90
CA GLY A 119 22.87 -13.00 -12.07
C GLY A 119 21.86 -11.87 -12.31
N LYS A 120 20.66 -11.97 -11.70
CA LYS A 120 19.60 -10.96 -11.77
C LYS A 120 19.59 -10.12 -10.49
N ARG A 121 18.95 -8.95 -10.55
CA ARG A 121 18.84 -8.04 -9.40
C ARG A 121 17.53 -8.26 -8.67
N PHE A 122 17.57 -8.18 -7.33
CA PHE A 122 16.39 -8.34 -6.49
C PHE A 122 16.14 -7.13 -5.60
N ILE A 123 14.97 -6.51 -5.78
CA ILE A 123 14.43 -5.46 -4.92
C ILE A 123 13.37 -6.07 -4.02
N MET A 124 13.59 -6.00 -2.72
CA MET A 124 12.62 -6.41 -1.72
C MET A 124 12.06 -5.19 -1.00
N ARG A 125 10.73 -5.09 -0.88
CA ARG A 125 10.09 -4.11 -0.02
C ARG A 125 9.48 -4.76 1.20
N VAL A 126 9.60 -4.12 2.36
CA VAL A 126 8.99 -4.59 3.61
C VAL A 126 7.62 -3.94 3.79
N ALA A 127 6.61 -4.75 4.08
CA ALA A 127 5.21 -4.30 4.20
C ALA A 127 4.74 -4.06 5.64
N SER A 128 5.47 -4.53 6.65
CA SER A 128 5.10 -4.38 8.07
C SER A 128 6.29 -4.49 9.00
N ASP A 129 6.18 -3.91 10.18
CA ASP A 129 7.21 -3.98 11.23
C ASP A 129 7.48 -5.42 11.69
N LEU A 130 6.43 -6.24 11.76
CA LEU A 130 6.57 -7.66 12.13
C LEU A 130 7.42 -8.44 11.13
N ALA A 131 7.45 -8.05 9.88
CA ALA A 131 8.33 -8.65 8.86
C ALA A 131 9.81 -8.35 9.12
N CYS A 132 10.11 -7.27 9.84
CA CYS A 132 11.47 -6.89 10.24
C CYS A 132 11.99 -7.62 11.48
N ILE A 133 11.21 -8.52 12.10
CA ILE A 133 11.57 -9.20 13.35
C ILE A 133 11.55 -10.72 13.13
N PRO A 134 12.72 -11.41 13.25
CA PRO A 134 12.80 -12.87 13.10
C PRO A 134 11.82 -13.59 14.03
N GLY A 135 11.08 -14.55 13.47
CA GLY A 135 10.10 -15.34 14.20
C GLY A 135 8.75 -14.67 14.45
N LYS A 136 8.61 -13.34 14.25
CA LYS A 136 7.34 -12.61 14.43
C LYS A 136 6.62 -12.31 13.11
N GLN A 137 7.20 -12.69 11.98
CA GLN A 137 6.56 -12.51 10.67
C GLN A 137 5.20 -13.24 10.64
N LEU A 138 4.20 -12.63 10.03
CA LEU A 138 2.87 -13.21 9.83
C LEU A 138 2.90 -14.32 8.75
N ILE A 139 3.83 -15.27 8.88
CA ILE A 139 4.02 -16.40 7.99
C ILE A 139 3.67 -17.68 8.77
N ARG A 140 2.70 -18.44 8.26
CA ARG A 140 2.13 -19.60 8.96
C ARG A 140 3.17 -20.70 9.24
N TYR A 141 3.97 -21.07 8.23
CA TYR A 141 4.88 -22.22 8.31
C TYR A 141 6.29 -21.79 8.64
N TRP A 142 6.96 -22.49 9.56
CA TRP A 142 8.35 -22.21 9.97
C TRP A 142 9.33 -22.28 8.80
N ARG A 143 9.15 -23.23 7.86
CA ARG A 143 9.91 -23.35 6.62
C ARG A 143 9.86 -22.06 5.81
N ASP A 144 8.68 -21.54 5.59
CA ASP A 144 8.44 -20.34 4.76
C ASP A 144 9.06 -19.09 5.43
N ARG A 145 9.07 -19.05 6.78
CA ARG A 145 9.80 -18.02 7.55
C ARG A 145 11.30 -18.08 7.29
N LYS A 146 11.90 -19.28 7.31
CA LYS A 146 13.34 -19.45 7.02
C LYS A 146 13.68 -19.07 5.58
N ILE A 147 12.84 -19.43 4.63
CA ILE A 147 12.97 -19.02 3.23
C ILE A 147 12.87 -17.50 3.10
N TYR A 148 11.92 -16.86 3.79
CA TYR A 148 11.79 -15.41 3.85
C TYR A 148 13.06 -14.75 4.43
N GLU A 149 13.52 -15.21 5.59
CA GLU A 149 14.72 -14.69 6.25
C GLU A 149 15.98 -14.81 5.36
N TYR A 150 16.08 -15.89 4.58
CA TYR A 150 17.11 -16.01 3.54
C TYR A 150 16.96 -14.90 2.49
N GLY A 151 15.73 -14.63 2.03
CA GLY A 151 15.45 -13.57 1.07
C GLY A 151 15.86 -12.18 1.58
N VAL A 152 15.53 -11.85 2.83
CA VAL A 152 15.93 -10.59 3.48
C VAL A 152 17.46 -10.40 3.45
N ARG A 153 18.22 -11.44 3.75
CA ARG A 153 19.70 -11.36 3.79
C ARG A 153 20.38 -11.36 2.42
N ASN A 154 19.62 -11.66 1.36
CA ASN A 154 20.16 -11.85 0.01
C ASN A 154 19.51 -10.95 -1.05
N ALA A 155 18.72 -9.96 -0.65
CA ALA A 155 18.20 -8.95 -1.56
C ALA A 155 19.30 -7.91 -1.88
N ASP A 156 19.37 -7.48 -3.15
CA ASP A 156 20.32 -6.44 -3.58
C ASP A 156 19.93 -5.08 -3.06
N LEU A 157 18.62 -4.80 -3.02
CA LEU A 157 18.05 -3.59 -2.43
C LEU A 157 16.88 -3.96 -1.52
N ILE A 158 16.93 -3.52 -0.26
CA ILE A 158 15.81 -3.63 0.67
C ILE A 158 15.25 -2.24 0.89
N VAL A 159 13.93 -2.10 0.71
CA VAL A 159 13.21 -0.85 0.90
C VAL A 159 12.26 -0.98 2.08
N ALA A 160 12.43 -0.11 3.06
CA ALA A 160 11.57 0.08 4.22
C ALA A 160 10.57 1.21 3.96
N GLN A 161 9.46 1.20 4.68
CA GLN A 161 8.43 2.25 4.61
C GLN A 161 8.64 3.35 5.66
N SER A 162 9.52 3.11 6.65
CA SER A 162 9.78 4.03 7.76
C SER A 162 11.20 3.85 8.31
N GLU A 163 11.68 4.87 9.01
CA GLU A 163 12.94 4.81 9.75
C GLU A 163 12.93 3.73 10.85
N GLN A 164 11.76 3.47 11.44
CA GLN A 164 11.59 2.39 12.39
C GLN A 164 11.86 1.02 11.74
N GLN A 165 11.29 0.75 10.57
CA GLN A 165 11.56 -0.49 9.83
C GLN A 165 13.03 -0.62 9.42
N ARG A 166 13.66 0.47 8.98
CA ARG A 166 15.10 0.52 8.68
C ARG A 166 15.92 0.13 9.89
N THR A 167 15.59 0.67 11.06
CA THR A 167 16.26 0.35 12.33
C THR A 167 16.08 -1.11 12.71
N LEU A 168 14.84 -1.64 12.63
CA LEU A 168 14.53 -3.03 12.92
C LEU A 168 15.27 -4.00 11.99
N LEU A 169 15.32 -3.72 10.68
CA LEU A 169 16.07 -4.52 9.70
C LEU A 169 17.56 -4.57 10.03
N ARG A 170 18.14 -3.43 10.37
CA ARG A 170 19.56 -3.36 10.77
C ARG A 170 19.84 -4.14 12.06
N GLN A 171 18.99 -3.96 13.08
CA GLN A 171 19.17 -4.62 14.38
C GLN A 171 18.96 -6.13 14.31
N ASN A 172 17.92 -6.58 13.60
CA ASN A 172 17.49 -7.98 13.63
C ASN A 172 18.09 -8.86 12.54
N TYR A 173 18.43 -8.29 11.38
CA TYR A 173 18.99 -9.02 10.24
C TYR A 173 20.40 -8.59 9.86
N GLY A 174 20.91 -7.47 10.41
CA GLY A 174 22.23 -6.92 10.05
C GLY A 174 22.32 -6.38 8.63
N VAL A 175 21.16 -6.07 8.01
CA VAL A 175 21.09 -5.62 6.61
C VAL A 175 20.94 -4.11 6.50
N LYS A 176 21.45 -3.54 5.39
CA LYS A 176 21.22 -2.14 5.02
C LYS A 176 19.93 -2.05 4.22
N SER A 177 19.11 -1.05 4.51
CA SER A 177 17.89 -0.75 3.76
C SER A 177 17.75 0.76 3.53
N GLU A 178 17.02 1.13 2.49
CA GLU A 178 16.66 2.50 2.17
C GLU A 178 15.21 2.76 2.60
N VAL A 179 14.87 3.99 2.93
CA VAL A 179 13.48 4.37 3.21
C VAL A 179 12.91 5.04 1.98
N LEU A 180 11.78 4.52 1.52
CA LEU A 180 11.05 5.09 0.40
C LEU A 180 9.55 5.00 0.65
N ASP A 181 8.87 6.10 0.43
CA ASP A 181 7.44 6.24 0.58
C ASP A 181 6.65 5.36 -0.41
N MET A 182 5.34 5.27 -0.17
CA MET A 182 4.42 4.56 -1.06
C MET A 182 4.03 5.43 -2.25
N ALA A 183 3.80 4.79 -3.39
CA ALA A 183 3.28 5.47 -4.56
C ALA A 183 1.78 5.78 -4.38
N VAL A 184 1.33 6.90 -4.95
CA VAL A 184 -0.08 7.25 -5.02
C VAL A 184 -0.53 7.43 -6.46
N GLU A 185 -1.74 6.94 -6.76
CA GLU A 185 -2.38 7.15 -8.04
C GLU A 185 -2.94 8.57 -8.15
N MET A 186 -2.57 9.25 -9.21
CA MET A 186 -3.10 10.58 -9.50
C MET A 186 -4.54 10.49 -9.99
N PRO A 187 -5.47 11.32 -9.48
CA PRO A 187 -6.81 11.37 -10.02
C PRO A 187 -6.79 11.84 -11.47
N SER A 188 -7.52 11.14 -12.33
CA SER A 188 -7.69 11.48 -13.74
C SER A 188 -9.03 12.19 -13.97
N GLY A 189 -9.05 13.14 -14.92
CA GLY A 189 -10.25 13.88 -15.30
C GLY A 189 -10.60 15.05 -14.37
N PRO A 190 -11.72 15.74 -14.66
CA PRO A 190 -12.18 16.89 -13.89
C PRO A 190 -12.60 16.47 -12.48
N GLN A 191 -12.29 17.30 -11.50
CA GLN A 191 -12.70 17.03 -10.11
C GLN A 191 -14.21 17.31 -9.95
N PRO A 192 -14.96 16.37 -9.35
CA PRO A 192 -16.39 16.59 -9.08
C PRO A 192 -16.61 17.65 -7.99
N ALA A 193 -17.85 18.13 -7.89
CA ALA A 193 -18.25 18.97 -6.77
C ALA A 193 -18.06 18.23 -5.44
N LYS A 194 -17.59 18.96 -4.41
CA LYS A 194 -17.37 18.43 -3.07
C LYS A 194 -18.68 18.45 -2.27
N ASP A 195 -19.40 17.33 -2.25
CA ASP A 195 -20.71 17.16 -1.62
C ASP A 195 -20.70 16.21 -0.38
N ILE A 196 -19.55 15.67 -0.02
CA ILE A 196 -19.32 14.92 1.22
C ILE A 196 -18.59 15.84 2.21
N ASP A 197 -19.28 16.22 3.30
CA ASP A 197 -18.68 17.18 4.24
C ASP A 197 -17.47 16.57 4.95
N VAL A 198 -17.63 15.38 5.58
CA VAL A 198 -16.56 14.64 6.25
C VAL A 198 -16.55 13.19 5.78
N LEU A 199 -15.44 12.77 5.21
CA LEU A 199 -15.21 11.37 4.79
C LEU A 199 -14.29 10.67 5.78
N TRP A 200 -14.67 9.46 6.18
CA TRP A 200 -13.85 8.51 6.90
C TRP A 200 -13.80 7.18 6.12
N VAL A 201 -12.59 6.64 5.90
CA VAL A 201 -12.39 5.41 5.12
C VAL A 201 -11.41 4.50 5.84
N ALA A 202 -11.88 3.36 6.33
CA ALA A 202 -11.05 2.26 6.82
C ALA A 202 -11.87 0.97 6.96
N ASN A 203 -11.22 -0.20 6.98
CA ASN A 203 -11.89 -1.40 7.48
C ASN A 203 -12.29 -1.18 8.95
N LEU A 204 -13.53 -1.50 9.31
CA LEU A 204 -14.07 -1.26 10.65
C LEU A 204 -13.46 -2.25 11.64
N ARG A 205 -12.57 -1.73 12.49
CA ARG A 205 -11.90 -2.48 13.57
C ARG A 205 -11.53 -1.54 14.72
N PRO A 206 -11.40 -2.04 15.96
CA PRO A 206 -11.20 -1.20 17.15
C PRO A 206 -10.05 -0.19 17.02
N VAL A 207 -8.90 -0.58 16.47
CA VAL A 207 -7.74 0.33 16.31
C VAL A 207 -8.02 1.55 15.42
N LYS A 208 -9.05 1.49 14.56
CA LYS A 208 -9.48 2.60 13.69
C LYS A 208 -10.47 3.54 14.36
N ARG A 209 -11.04 3.15 15.49
CA ARG A 209 -11.91 3.93 16.37
C ARG A 209 -13.07 4.62 15.63
N PRO A 210 -13.88 3.89 14.83
CA PRO A 210 -15.03 4.47 14.13
C PRO A 210 -16.07 5.06 15.08
N GLU A 211 -16.13 4.60 16.35
CA GLU A 211 -17.01 5.15 17.39
C GLU A 211 -16.78 6.63 17.66
N ILE A 212 -15.56 7.14 17.43
CA ILE A 212 -15.27 8.57 17.56
C ILE A 212 -15.99 9.37 16.46
N VAL A 213 -16.09 8.81 15.25
CA VAL A 213 -16.85 9.47 14.17
C VAL A 213 -18.31 9.59 14.53
N LEU A 214 -18.88 8.55 15.18
CA LEU A 214 -20.27 8.58 15.65
C LEU A 214 -20.47 9.63 16.74
N GLU A 215 -19.51 9.80 17.65
CA GLU A 215 -19.55 10.84 18.67
C GLU A 215 -19.44 12.25 18.07
N LEU A 216 -18.55 12.45 17.10
CA LEU A 216 -18.44 13.70 16.34
C LEU A 216 -19.75 14.04 15.63
N ALA A 217 -20.40 13.06 15.02
CA ALA A 217 -21.66 13.27 14.32
C ALA A 217 -22.78 13.71 15.28
N ARG A 218 -22.81 13.19 16.51
CA ARG A 218 -23.77 13.67 17.53
C ARG A 218 -23.49 15.10 17.98
N ARG A 219 -22.24 15.50 18.08
CA ARG A 219 -21.81 16.85 18.46
C ARG A 219 -22.01 17.87 17.33
N LEU A 220 -21.98 17.43 16.08
CA LEU A 220 -22.06 18.24 14.88
C LEU A 220 -23.28 17.85 14.03
N PRO A 221 -24.53 18.05 14.49
CA PRO A 221 -25.73 17.52 13.86
C PRO A 221 -26.01 18.10 12.46
N ASN A 222 -25.41 19.24 12.11
CA ASN A 222 -25.53 19.88 10.80
C ASN A 222 -24.44 19.45 9.80
N VAL A 223 -23.49 18.61 10.21
CA VAL A 223 -22.40 18.11 9.37
C VAL A 223 -22.69 16.66 8.98
N ARG A 224 -22.59 16.34 7.69
CA ARG A 224 -22.79 14.97 7.18
C ARG A 224 -21.48 14.19 7.21
N PHE A 225 -21.50 13.04 7.88
CA PHE A 225 -20.39 12.12 7.98
C PHE A 225 -20.63 10.91 7.08
N THR A 226 -19.65 10.58 6.25
CA THR A 226 -19.67 9.35 5.44
C THR A 226 -18.62 8.39 5.93
N LEU A 227 -19.05 7.25 6.47
CA LEU A 227 -18.21 6.15 6.97
C LEU A 227 -18.14 5.03 5.93
N ALA A 228 -17.07 4.91 5.17
CA ALA A 228 -16.86 3.87 4.19
C ALA A 228 -15.87 2.81 4.68
N GLY A 229 -16.27 1.56 4.66
CA GLY A 229 -15.42 0.44 5.04
C GLY A 229 -16.19 -0.83 5.32
N GLY A 230 -15.51 -1.97 5.19
CA GLY A 230 -16.09 -3.29 5.42
C GLY A 230 -15.59 -3.96 6.70
N ALA A 231 -16.18 -5.12 6.99
CA ALA A 231 -15.68 -6.02 8.01
C ALA A 231 -14.38 -6.69 7.55
N LEU A 232 -13.46 -6.94 8.47
CA LEU A 232 -12.39 -7.92 8.27
C LEU A 232 -12.86 -9.31 8.72
N PRO A 233 -12.31 -10.39 8.13
CA PRO A 233 -12.56 -11.73 8.64
C PRO A 233 -12.29 -11.85 10.13
N GLY A 234 -13.30 -12.29 10.90
CA GLY A 234 -13.25 -12.41 12.36
C GLY A 234 -13.59 -11.12 13.14
N ALA A 235 -14.01 -10.05 12.47
CA ALA A 235 -14.45 -8.80 13.09
C ALA A 235 -15.90 -8.42 12.70
N GLU A 236 -16.69 -9.39 12.24
CA GLU A 236 -18.05 -9.17 11.73
C GLU A 236 -19.00 -8.66 12.81
N ASP A 237 -18.84 -9.10 14.05
CA ASP A 237 -19.68 -8.66 15.19
C ASP A 237 -19.40 -7.19 15.54
N TYR A 238 -18.14 -6.80 15.58
CA TYR A 238 -17.75 -5.41 15.78
C TYR A 238 -18.28 -4.51 14.65
N TYR A 239 -18.16 -4.97 13.42
CA TYR A 239 -18.69 -4.27 12.24
C TYR A 239 -20.19 -4.02 12.37
N ARG A 240 -20.99 -5.05 12.73
CA ARG A 240 -22.43 -4.91 12.95
C ARG A 240 -22.75 -3.92 14.05
N THR A 241 -22.05 -4.00 15.19
CA THR A 241 -22.23 -3.06 16.31
C THR A 241 -22.04 -1.60 15.88
N VAL A 242 -21.02 -1.32 15.06
CA VAL A 242 -20.77 0.03 14.55
C VAL A 242 -21.87 0.47 13.59
N LEU A 243 -22.33 -0.41 12.69
CA LEU A 243 -23.40 -0.08 11.74
C LEU A 243 -24.74 0.21 12.46
N ASP A 244 -25.08 -0.62 13.45
CA ASP A 244 -26.30 -0.45 14.24
C ASP A 244 -26.28 0.90 14.99
N ALA A 245 -25.14 1.23 15.58
CA ALA A 245 -24.96 2.53 16.27
C ALA A 245 -24.99 3.71 15.28
N ALA A 246 -24.46 3.56 14.07
CA ALA A 246 -24.47 4.58 13.01
C ALA A 246 -25.87 4.82 12.47
N SER A 247 -26.69 3.77 12.33
CA SER A 247 -28.07 3.86 11.82
C SER A 247 -28.99 4.73 12.69
N ALA A 248 -28.67 4.89 13.97
CA ALA A 248 -29.40 5.73 14.91
C ALA A 248 -29.00 7.23 14.82
N ILE A 249 -28.03 7.61 13.99
CA ILE A 249 -27.51 8.97 13.90
C ILE A 249 -27.86 9.56 12.52
N PRO A 250 -28.78 10.52 12.42
CA PRO A 250 -29.38 10.95 11.15
C PRO A 250 -28.40 11.53 10.14
N ASN A 251 -27.30 12.12 10.60
CA ASN A 251 -26.27 12.75 9.76
C ASN A 251 -25.07 11.83 9.46
N VAL A 252 -25.20 10.51 9.70
CA VAL A 252 -24.19 9.50 9.35
C VAL A 252 -24.68 8.64 8.20
N ILE A 253 -23.85 8.50 7.17
CA ILE A 253 -24.07 7.64 6.01
C ILE A 253 -23.02 6.54 6.04
N CYS A 254 -23.44 5.28 6.09
CA CYS A 254 -22.57 4.09 6.06
C CYS A 254 -22.83 3.28 4.79
N PRO A 255 -22.12 3.50 3.68
CA PRO A 255 -22.30 2.70 2.46
C PRO A 255 -21.77 1.26 2.60
N GLY A 256 -21.11 0.93 3.71
CA GLY A 256 -20.48 -0.37 3.92
C GLY A 256 -19.16 -0.52 3.17
N ALA A 257 -18.86 -1.74 2.74
CA ALA A 257 -17.67 -2.02 1.94
C ALA A 257 -17.80 -1.39 0.55
N VAL A 258 -16.87 -0.51 0.21
CA VAL A 258 -16.81 0.15 -1.10
C VAL A 258 -15.67 -0.48 -1.91
N PRO A 259 -15.90 -0.86 -3.18
CA PRO A 259 -14.82 -1.33 -4.05
C PRO A 259 -13.68 -0.31 -4.11
N TYR A 260 -12.44 -0.79 -4.12
CA TYR A 260 -11.26 0.10 -4.13
C TYR A 260 -11.28 1.12 -5.28
N THR A 261 -11.79 0.71 -6.46
CA THR A 261 -11.97 1.56 -7.64
C THR A 261 -12.87 2.77 -7.38
N ASP A 262 -13.84 2.64 -6.48
CA ASP A 262 -14.86 3.65 -6.20
C ASP A 262 -14.47 4.56 -5.01
N VAL A 263 -13.57 4.07 -4.16
CA VAL A 263 -13.06 4.83 -3.00
C VAL A 263 -12.43 6.15 -3.45
N GLY A 264 -11.67 6.14 -4.56
CA GLY A 264 -11.08 7.34 -5.14
C GLY A 264 -12.10 8.44 -5.47
N ALA A 265 -13.28 8.05 -5.99
CA ALA A 265 -14.36 8.99 -6.28
C ALA A 265 -14.95 9.61 -5.01
N MET A 266 -15.03 8.86 -3.89
CA MET A 266 -15.48 9.40 -2.61
C MET A 266 -14.50 10.47 -2.09
N PHE A 267 -13.19 10.21 -2.15
CA PHE A 267 -12.18 11.21 -1.80
C PHE A 267 -12.28 12.47 -2.66
N SER A 268 -12.52 12.33 -3.98
CA SER A 268 -12.70 13.49 -4.86
C SER A 268 -13.89 14.36 -4.47
N ARG A 269 -14.95 13.78 -3.91
CA ARG A 269 -16.17 14.45 -3.45
C ARG A 269 -16.08 14.97 -2.01
N ALA A 270 -15.06 14.59 -1.25
CA ALA A 270 -14.93 14.97 0.16
C ALA A 270 -14.38 16.40 0.33
N LYS A 271 -14.97 17.16 1.27
CA LYS A 271 -14.42 18.44 1.75
C LYS A 271 -13.28 18.21 2.73
N LEU A 272 -13.44 17.24 3.67
CA LEU A 272 -12.48 16.86 4.68
C LEU A 272 -12.32 15.34 4.71
N PHE A 273 -11.10 14.88 5.03
CA PHE A 273 -10.85 13.49 5.40
C PHE A 273 -10.53 13.38 6.89
N LEU A 274 -11.22 12.49 7.58
CA LEU A 274 -11.08 12.26 9.00
C LEU A 274 -10.37 10.93 9.25
N ASN A 275 -9.34 10.93 10.09
CA ASN A 275 -8.70 9.71 10.58
C ASN A 275 -8.71 9.69 12.11
N THR A 276 -9.34 8.67 12.68
CA THR A 276 -9.51 8.50 14.12
C THR A 276 -8.62 7.40 14.70
N SER A 277 -7.71 6.84 13.89
CA SER A 277 -6.83 5.75 14.30
C SER A 277 -5.94 6.16 15.46
N GLU A 278 -5.74 5.22 16.38
CA GLU A 278 -4.82 5.39 17.50
C GLU A 278 -3.36 5.19 17.06
N ILE A 279 -3.14 4.19 16.23
CA ILE A 279 -1.82 3.81 15.73
C ILE A 279 -1.91 3.54 14.23
N GLU A 280 -0.98 4.10 13.48
CA GLU A 280 -0.79 3.85 12.06
C GLU A 280 0.70 3.68 11.75
N GLY A 281 0.99 3.06 10.58
CA GLY A 281 2.25 3.34 9.90
C GLY A 281 2.14 4.66 9.14
N PHE A 282 2.35 4.67 7.81
CA PHE A 282 1.95 5.81 6.99
C PHE A 282 0.58 5.50 6.35
N PRO A 283 -0.51 6.25 6.67
CA PRO A 283 -1.83 5.94 6.16
C PRO A 283 -1.97 6.22 4.66
N ASN A 284 -2.20 5.19 3.84
CA ASN A 284 -2.50 5.35 2.41
C ASN A 284 -3.68 6.29 2.15
N THR A 285 -4.62 6.36 3.08
CA THR A 285 -5.79 7.24 2.99
C THR A 285 -5.42 8.72 3.05
N PHE A 286 -4.29 9.09 3.68
CA PHE A 286 -3.78 10.46 3.64
C PHE A 286 -3.33 10.83 2.22
N LEU A 287 -2.62 9.94 1.55
CA LEU A 287 -2.20 10.16 0.16
C LEU A 287 -3.41 10.30 -0.77
N GLN A 288 -4.43 9.43 -0.58
CA GLN A 288 -5.67 9.50 -1.35
C GLN A 288 -6.41 10.84 -1.15
N ALA A 289 -6.44 11.36 0.08
CA ALA A 289 -7.00 12.65 0.39
C ALA A 289 -6.18 13.80 -0.23
N TRP A 290 -4.88 13.81 0.03
CA TRP A 290 -4.01 14.92 -0.40
C TRP A 290 -3.92 15.08 -1.91
N VAL A 291 -3.77 13.99 -2.69
CA VAL A 291 -3.74 14.10 -4.17
C VAL A 291 -5.05 14.64 -4.77
N ARG A 292 -6.12 14.68 -3.99
CA ARG A 292 -7.44 15.22 -4.37
C ARG A 292 -7.75 16.55 -3.70
N ALA A 293 -6.73 17.23 -3.21
CA ALA A 293 -6.87 18.51 -2.50
C ALA A 293 -7.87 18.43 -1.33
N VAL A 294 -7.80 17.33 -0.53
CA VAL A 294 -8.64 17.14 0.65
C VAL A 294 -7.78 17.26 1.90
N PRO A 295 -8.00 18.27 2.75
CA PRO A 295 -7.32 18.38 4.03
C PRO A 295 -7.64 17.21 4.96
N VAL A 296 -6.66 16.81 5.75
CA VAL A 296 -6.78 15.73 6.74
C VAL A 296 -6.99 16.31 8.12
N VAL A 297 -7.94 15.77 8.91
CA VAL A 297 -8.05 15.98 10.36
C VAL A 297 -7.79 14.65 11.05
N ALA A 298 -6.79 14.57 11.93
CA ALA A 298 -6.36 13.29 12.47
C ALA A 298 -5.73 13.40 13.86
N PHE A 299 -5.88 12.33 14.68
CA PHE A 299 -5.10 12.16 15.90
C PHE A 299 -3.66 11.77 15.59
N PHE A 300 -3.46 10.95 14.57
CA PHE A 300 -2.14 10.48 14.15
C PHE A 300 -1.51 11.46 13.16
N ASP A 301 -0.28 11.90 13.45
CA ASP A 301 0.51 12.75 12.57
C ASP A 301 1.86 12.08 12.30
N PRO A 302 2.03 11.39 11.13
CA PRO A 302 3.28 10.71 10.82
C PRO A 302 4.42 11.71 10.75
N ASP A 303 5.45 11.50 11.58
CA ASP A 303 6.64 12.35 11.66
C ASP A 303 6.34 13.87 11.79
N SER A 304 5.20 14.21 12.38
CA SER A 304 4.66 15.59 12.45
C SER A 304 4.43 16.25 11.09
N LEU A 305 4.21 15.47 10.06
CA LEU A 305 4.13 15.92 8.67
C LEU A 305 2.93 16.85 8.41
N ILE A 306 1.76 16.47 8.95
CA ILE A 306 0.54 17.28 8.81
C ILE A 306 0.79 18.69 9.35
N LYS A 307 1.35 18.77 10.55
CA LYS A 307 1.63 20.04 11.24
C LYS A 307 2.73 20.83 10.53
N GLN A 308 3.88 20.21 10.24
CA GLN A 308 5.05 20.88 9.66
C GLN A 308 4.78 21.39 8.25
N ARG A 309 4.04 20.65 7.44
CA ARG A 309 3.71 21.00 6.05
C ARG A 309 2.35 21.64 5.90
N GLN A 310 1.57 21.75 6.98
CA GLN A 310 0.23 22.35 6.98
C GLN A 310 -0.71 21.65 5.96
N LEU A 311 -0.78 20.32 6.03
CA LEU A 311 -1.55 19.46 5.11
C LEU A 311 -2.95 19.12 5.66
N GLY A 312 -3.34 19.78 6.75
CA GLY A 312 -4.54 19.53 7.51
C GLY A 312 -4.35 19.95 8.96
N HIS A 313 -5.09 19.30 9.86
CA HIS A 313 -4.99 19.50 11.30
C HIS A 313 -4.67 18.19 12.03
N ALA A 314 -3.53 18.15 12.70
CA ALA A 314 -3.22 17.13 13.70
C ALA A 314 -3.77 17.61 15.05
N VAL A 315 -4.66 16.83 15.64
CA VAL A 315 -5.43 17.18 16.84
C VAL A 315 -5.08 16.26 18.02
N THR A 316 -5.28 16.71 19.23
CA THR A 316 -4.89 15.97 20.44
C THR A 316 -6.07 15.32 21.17
N ASP A 317 -7.26 15.88 21.00
CA ASP A 317 -8.47 15.43 21.66
C ASP A 317 -9.73 15.66 20.78
N LEU A 318 -10.87 15.19 21.29
CA LEU A 318 -12.12 15.25 20.55
C LEU A 318 -12.64 16.70 20.38
N ASP A 319 -12.43 17.56 21.36
CA ASP A 319 -12.87 18.95 21.29
C ASP A 319 -12.06 19.74 20.26
N ASP A 320 -10.77 19.46 20.17
CA ASP A 320 -9.90 20.02 19.15
C ASP A 320 -10.29 19.54 17.74
N MET A 321 -10.70 18.26 17.63
CA MET A 321 -11.22 17.69 16.37
C MET A 321 -12.52 18.37 15.93
N VAL A 322 -13.45 18.61 16.86
CA VAL A 322 -14.68 19.36 16.60
C VAL A 322 -14.35 20.76 16.05
N ARG A 323 -13.51 21.52 16.75
CA ARG A 323 -13.10 22.87 16.32
C ARG A 323 -12.44 22.86 14.94
N ALA A 324 -11.58 21.88 14.67
CA ALA A 324 -10.91 21.77 13.37
C ALA A 324 -11.91 21.49 12.24
N ILE A 325 -12.89 20.61 12.45
CA ILE A 325 -13.95 20.31 11.46
C ILE A 325 -14.80 21.55 11.21
N GLU A 326 -15.31 22.19 12.27
CA GLU A 326 -16.15 23.39 12.14
C GLU A 326 -15.43 24.51 11.39
N ARG A 327 -14.20 24.81 11.76
CA ARG A 327 -13.37 25.84 11.11
C ARG A 327 -13.19 25.56 9.62
N LEU A 328 -12.79 24.36 9.25
CA LEU A 328 -12.54 24.00 7.85
C LEU A 328 -13.82 23.91 7.01
N LEU A 329 -14.97 23.61 7.61
CA LEU A 329 -16.24 23.62 6.90
C LEU A 329 -16.84 25.02 6.76
N ALA A 330 -16.52 25.93 7.68
CA ALA A 330 -16.99 27.31 7.65
C ALA A 330 -16.17 28.21 6.70
N ASP A 331 -14.88 27.89 6.47
CA ASP A 331 -13.97 28.67 5.62
C ASP A 331 -13.52 27.87 4.39
N ASP A 332 -14.24 28.04 3.28
CA ASP A 332 -13.95 27.38 2.01
C ASP A 332 -12.56 27.77 1.47
N ALA A 333 -12.17 29.04 1.62
CA ALA A 333 -10.90 29.55 1.12
C ALA A 333 -9.71 28.96 1.90
N GLU A 334 -9.82 28.84 3.23
CA GLU A 334 -8.81 28.18 4.04
C GLU A 334 -8.71 26.69 3.68
N ARG A 335 -9.84 26.01 3.55
CA ARG A 335 -9.92 24.59 3.19
C ARG A 335 -9.26 24.32 1.84
N GLU A 336 -9.58 25.10 0.82
CA GLU A 336 -9.00 24.98 -0.52
C GLU A 336 -7.49 25.25 -0.50
N ARG A 337 -7.04 26.28 0.19
CA ARG A 337 -5.61 26.61 0.33
C ARG A 337 -4.82 25.48 0.98
N ILE A 338 -5.34 24.85 2.03
CA ILE A 338 -4.72 23.70 2.69
C ILE A 338 -4.74 22.49 1.74
N GLY A 339 -5.87 22.24 1.08
CA GLY A 339 -6.03 21.14 0.14
C GLY A 339 -5.06 21.21 -1.04
N GLU A 340 -4.92 22.37 -1.68
CA GLU A 340 -3.98 22.55 -2.80
C GLU A 340 -2.52 22.42 -2.35
N ARG A 341 -2.17 22.86 -1.14
CA ARG A 341 -0.84 22.63 -0.57
C ARG A 341 -0.59 21.15 -0.35
N ALA A 342 -1.57 20.43 0.20
CA ALA A 342 -1.49 18.99 0.41
C ALA A 342 -1.34 18.24 -0.92
N ARG A 343 -2.08 18.65 -1.95
CA ARG A 343 -1.97 18.09 -3.30
C ARG A 343 -0.60 18.31 -3.91
N ALA A 344 -0.10 19.53 -3.88
CA ALA A 344 1.23 19.86 -4.42
C ALA A 344 2.32 19.03 -3.74
N TYR A 345 2.25 18.89 -2.41
CA TYR A 345 3.15 18.06 -1.64
C TYR A 345 3.07 16.58 -2.04
N ALA A 346 1.84 16.04 -2.10
CA ALA A 346 1.63 14.64 -2.44
C ALA A 346 2.12 14.30 -3.86
N ILE A 347 1.88 15.16 -4.84
CA ILE A 347 2.37 15.00 -6.21
C ILE A 347 3.90 14.95 -6.25
N ALA A 348 4.55 15.90 -5.57
CA ALA A 348 5.99 16.03 -5.59
C ALA A 348 6.71 14.86 -4.92
N GLN A 349 6.13 14.29 -3.85
CA GLN A 349 6.80 13.28 -3.03
C GLN A 349 6.36 11.85 -3.33
N PHE A 350 5.09 11.63 -3.67
CA PHE A 350 4.47 10.30 -3.73
C PHE A 350 3.94 9.92 -5.12
N GLY A 351 4.17 10.76 -6.13
CA GLY A 351 3.76 10.44 -7.51
C GLY A 351 4.38 9.12 -7.97
N ALA A 352 3.58 8.25 -8.61
CA ALA A 352 4.00 6.88 -8.93
C ALA A 352 5.26 6.84 -9.80
N ASN A 353 5.39 7.73 -10.80
CA ASN A 353 6.59 7.79 -11.64
C ASN A 353 7.82 8.25 -10.87
N HIS A 354 7.66 9.20 -9.93
CA HIS A 354 8.76 9.63 -9.06
C HIS A 354 9.24 8.47 -8.18
N ILE A 355 8.32 7.79 -7.50
CA ILE A 355 8.66 6.64 -6.64
C ILE A 355 9.28 5.51 -7.48
N ALA A 356 8.73 5.20 -8.65
CA ALA A 356 9.26 4.17 -9.54
C ALA A 356 10.70 4.46 -10.00
N SER A 357 11.01 5.71 -10.36
CA SER A 357 12.37 6.15 -10.70
C SER A 357 13.31 6.00 -9.51
N ARG A 358 12.90 6.41 -8.31
CA ARG A 358 13.70 6.30 -7.08
C ARG A 358 14.13 4.87 -6.77
N TYR A 359 13.28 3.86 -7.02
CA TYR A 359 13.67 2.45 -6.88
C TYR A 359 14.86 2.09 -7.77
N LEU A 360 14.84 2.53 -9.02
CA LEU A 360 15.89 2.21 -9.99
C LEU A 360 17.17 3.00 -9.73
N ASP A 361 17.06 4.25 -9.31
CA ASP A 361 18.21 5.08 -8.92
C ASP A 361 18.93 4.47 -7.70
N MET A 362 18.18 4.04 -6.68
CA MET A 362 18.73 3.38 -5.50
C MET A 362 19.43 2.06 -5.84
N LEU A 363 18.88 1.28 -6.79
CA LEU A 363 19.50 0.05 -7.24
C LEU A 363 20.81 0.32 -7.98
N SER A 364 20.81 1.29 -8.90
CA SER A 364 21.99 1.70 -9.68
C SER A 364 23.10 2.26 -8.80
N ALA A 365 22.78 3.06 -7.79
CA ALA A 365 23.75 3.60 -6.84
C ALA A 365 24.50 2.50 -6.05
N ARG A 366 23.82 1.38 -5.75
CA ARG A 366 24.46 0.23 -5.09
C ARG A 366 25.40 -0.53 -6.02
N ASP A 367 25.11 -0.58 -7.32
CA ASP A 367 26.00 -1.20 -8.31
C ASP A 367 27.32 -0.43 -8.43
N GLY A 368 27.25 0.91 -8.50
CA GLY A 368 28.44 1.76 -8.52
C GLY A 368 29.32 1.61 -7.26
N ALA A 369 28.68 1.49 -6.08
CA ALA A 369 29.40 1.28 -4.82
C ALA A 369 30.08 -0.11 -4.70
N GLN A 370 29.51 -1.16 -5.32
CA GLN A 370 30.13 -2.49 -5.35
C GLN A 370 31.36 -2.52 -6.27
N VAL A 371 31.29 -1.87 -7.42
CA VAL A 371 32.42 -1.79 -8.37
C VAL A 371 33.63 -1.08 -7.75
N LEU A 372 33.41 -0.01 -6.98
CA LEU A 372 34.49 0.72 -6.32
C LEU A 372 35.19 -0.10 -5.21
N ASN A 373 34.47 -0.97 -4.53
CA ASN A 373 35.04 -1.82 -3.47
C ASN A 373 35.88 -3.01 -4.01
N TYR A 374 35.67 -3.42 -5.25
CA TYR A 374 36.49 -4.45 -5.89
C TYR A 374 37.73 -3.89 -6.59
N GLY A 375 37.77 -2.58 -6.87
CA GLY A 375 38.89 -1.90 -7.50
C GLY A 375 40.03 -1.47 -6.56
N THR A 376 39.84 -1.55 -5.23
CA THR A 376 40.83 -1.13 -4.23
C THR A 376 41.56 -2.29 -3.53
N SER A 377 41.36 -3.53 -3.97
CA SER A 377 42.00 -4.74 -3.40
C SER A 377 42.91 -5.42 -4.42
N GLY A 378 43.60 -4.65 -5.24
CA GLY A 378 44.64 -5.09 -6.18
C GLY A 378 46.00 -4.61 -5.77
#